data_bcbdd351d5526eb5da266df22a255934
#
_entry.id   bcbdd351d5526eb5da266df22a255934
#
_cell.length_a   1.000
_cell.length_b   1.000
_cell.length_c   1.000
_cell.angle_alpha   90.00
_cell.angle_beta   90.00
_cell.angle_gamma   90.00
#
_symmetry.space_group_name_H-M   'P 1'
#
loop_
_entity.id
_entity.type
_entity.pdbx_description
1 polymer ?
#
loop_
_entity_poly.entity_id
_entity_poly.type
_entity_poly.pdbx_seq_one_letter_code
_entity_poly.pdbx_strand_id
1 'polypeptide(L)'
;MAERTRPVPTREPTAARARSAARSGTAARLRGGVAAAVLVVAACRPAFVVEEATIAEIHAAMEEGRITAEGLVRHYLDRIEAYDREGPSINALITVNEGALERARELDRSFAESGFTGPLHGIPVIVKDNYDTRDLPTTNGILALKGSVPPDDAFQVARLREAGAIVLAKANLAEFATSRAYSVSSVPPRFSRNPYDTRRVTAGSSGGTAAAVAANLGTVGLGTDTGSSIRGPAAHQALVGFRTTMGLSSRDGIAPLNLARDVGGPMARTVEDAVRVLDVIVGYDPADTVTARAEGSRPESYLAHLVADGLAGRRIGVLRRFFELPDAEEDGPQPSPVDVPDADDGAVPGDGVPVDEQRDARAQPDTPDEPTEEEREPTKVHPEVLALVERALVDMEAAGATIVDSVDIPALDSLRRAIPGIPRFRWDFDAYLAT
;
A
#
# COMPACT_ATOMS: atom_id res chain seq x y z
N MET A 1 -14.34 26.15 -70.75
CA MET A 1 -14.12 25.29 -71.89
C MET A 1 -14.41 23.89 -71.36
N ALA A 2 -15.61 23.46 -71.63
CA ALA A 2 -16.15 22.63 -72.67
C ALA A 2 -15.59 21.19 -72.56
N GLU A 3 -16.33 20.11 -72.53
CA GLU A 3 -17.66 19.73 -73.02
C GLU A 3 -17.88 18.27 -72.60
N ARG A 4 -18.93 17.92 -71.89
CA ARG A 4 -20.05 17.09 -72.35
C ARG A 4 -19.74 15.91 -73.32
N THR A 5 -20.14 14.70 -72.91
CA THR A 5 -21.23 14.00 -73.63
C THR A 5 -21.60 12.66 -72.98
N ARG A 6 -22.87 12.48 -72.70
CA ARG A 6 -23.66 11.20 -72.69
C ARG A 6 -24.11 10.89 -74.15
N PRO A 7 -24.69 9.75 -74.53
CA PRO A 7 -25.81 8.99 -73.95
C PRO A 7 -25.81 7.45 -74.18
N VAL A 8 -26.58 6.63 -73.47
CA VAL A 8 -27.82 5.83 -73.60
C VAL A 8 -28.10 5.17 -74.97
N PRO A 9 -28.94 4.13 -75.18
CA PRO A 9 -29.44 2.95 -74.44
C PRO A 9 -29.55 1.64 -75.26
N THR A 10 -30.30 0.62 -74.81
CA THR A 10 -31.21 -0.37 -75.46
C THR A 10 -30.91 -1.79 -75.03
N ARG A 11 -31.76 -2.77 -74.80
CA ARG A 11 -33.23 -3.02 -74.93
C ARG A 11 -33.47 -4.40 -74.27
N GLU A 12 -34.60 -4.52 -73.63
CA GLU A 12 -35.24 -5.85 -73.36
C GLU A 12 -35.65 -6.55 -74.68
N PRO A 13 -36.02 -7.84 -74.65
CA PRO A 13 -37.43 -8.18 -74.48
C PRO A 13 -37.78 -9.52 -73.77
N THR A 14 -38.87 -9.46 -73.03
CA THR A 14 -40.16 -10.18 -73.13
C THR A 14 -40.19 -11.72 -73.00
N ALA A 15 -40.74 -12.15 -71.90
CA ALA A 15 -42.02 -12.89 -71.72
C ALA A 15 -42.18 -14.34 -72.21
N ALA A 16 -42.53 -15.21 -71.27
CA ALA A 16 -43.62 -16.18 -71.49
C ALA A 16 -44.19 -16.74 -70.14
N ARG A 17 -45.49 -16.65 -70.06
CA ARG A 17 -46.39 -17.20 -69.04
C ARG A 17 -46.42 -18.71 -69.06
N ALA A 18 -46.51 -19.35 -67.83
CA ALA A 18 -47.41 -20.48 -67.68
C ALA A 18 -47.85 -20.63 -66.23
N ARG A 19 -49.10 -20.94 -66.11
CA ARG A 19 -49.99 -20.95 -64.93
C ARG A 19 -49.84 -22.24 -64.07
N SER A 20 -50.16 -22.10 -62.82
CA SER A 20 -51.15 -22.94 -62.09
C SER A 20 -50.56 -23.97 -61.09
N ALA A 21 -50.89 -23.79 -59.89
CA ALA A 21 -51.72 -24.64 -59.03
C ALA A 21 -51.25 -24.68 -57.59
N ALA A 22 -52.17 -24.35 -56.73
CA ALA A 22 -52.21 -24.32 -55.34
C ALA A 22 -51.69 -25.62 -54.64
N ARG A 23 -51.09 -25.46 -53.51
CA ARG A 23 -51.47 -26.21 -52.27
C ARG A 23 -50.97 -25.51 -51.04
N SER A 24 -51.92 -25.23 -50.21
CA SER A 24 -51.86 -24.81 -48.83
C SER A 24 -51.00 -25.74 -47.94
N GLY A 25 -50.33 -25.13 -46.93
CA GLY A 25 -50.00 -25.87 -45.77
C GLY A 25 -48.66 -25.51 -45.12
N THR A 26 -48.74 -24.90 -43.94
CA THR A 26 -47.70 -24.90 -42.93
C THR A 26 -46.58 -23.88 -43.02
N ALA A 27 -46.90 -22.63 -42.68
CA ALA A 27 -45.91 -21.66 -42.22
C ALA A 27 -46.24 -21.32 -40.74
N ALA A 28 -45.83 -22.15 -39.84
CA ALA A 28 -45.79 -21.84 -38.42
C ALA A 28 -44.85 -22.83 -37.69
N ARG A 29 -43.61 -22.46 -37.52
CA ARG A 29 -42.69 -22.89 -36.43
C ARG A 29 -41.24 -22.69 -36.89
N LEU A 30 -40.73 -21.49 -36.83
CA LEU A 30 -39.29 -21.19 -36.74
C LEU A 30 -39.06 -19.73 -36.28
N ARG A 31 -39.57 -19.42 -35.09
CA ARG A 31 -39.23 -18.16 -34.40
C ARG A 31 -38.95 -18.38 -32.88
N GLY A 32 -38.49 -19.56 -32.50
CA GLY A 32 -38.24 -19.90 -31.09
C GLY A 32 -36.82 -20.35 -30.81
N GLY A 33 -35.88 -20.29 -31.76
CA GLY A 33 -34.57 -20.94 -31.60
C GLY A 33 -33.34 -20.04 -31.48
N VAL A 34 -33.47 -18.70 -31.58
CA VAL A 34 -32.30 -17.83 -31.58
C VAL A 34 -32.11 -17.07 -30.25
N ALA A 35 -33.13 -16.99 -29.40
CA ALA A 35 -33.04 -16.30 -28.11
C ALA A 35 -32.42 -17.14 -26.97
N ALA A 36 -32.33 -18.48 -27.14
CA ALA A 36 -31.78 -19.36 -26.09
C ALA A 36 -30.29 -19.62 -26.20
N ALA A 37 -29.62 -19.30 -27.30
CA ALA A 37 -28.20 -19.56 -27.52
C ALA A 37 -27.27 -18.44 -27.04
N VAL A 38 -27.78 -17.26 -26.73
CA VAL A 38 -26.94 -16.13 -26.24
C VAL A 38 -26.77 -16.16 -24.73
N LEU A 39 -27.58 -16.90 -23.99
CA LEU A 39 -27.52 -16.97 -22.51
C LEU A 39 -26.59 -18.06 -21.96
N VAL A 40 -26.01 -18.91 -22.79
CA VAL A 40 -25.16 -20.03 -22.35
C VAL A 40 -23.66 -19.72 -22.43
N VAL A 41 -23.26 -18.65 -23.11
CA VAL A 41 -21.82 -18.28 -23.23
C VAL A 41 -21.35 -17.41 -22.04
N ALA A 42 -22.26 -16.88 -21.23
CA ALA A 42 -21.90 -16.10 -20.04
C ALA A 42 -21.51 -16.97 -18.81
N ALA A 43 -21.64 -18.28 -18.89
CA ALA A 43 -21.55 -19.17 -17.70
C ALA A 43 -20.17 -19.81 -17.45
N CYS A 44 -19.12 -19.47 -18.20
CA CYS A 44 -17.79 -20.06 -18.03
C CYS A 44 -16.66 -19.02 -18.15
N ARG A 45 -16.83 -17.82 -17.59
CA ARG A 45 -15.66 -16.99 -17.33
C ARG A 45 -15.01 -17.51 -16.03
N PRO A 46 -13.68 -17.74 -16.00
CA PRO A 46 -13.01 -18.13 -14.77
C PRO A 46 -13.25 -17.06 -13.71
N ALA A 47 -13.42 -17.48 -12.47
CA ALA A 47 -13.52 -16.57 -11.33
C ALA A 47 -12.28 -15.66 -11.32
N PHE A 48 -12.48 -14.39 -10.97
CA PHE A 48 -11.37 -13.45 -10.81
C PHE A 48 -10.53 -13.85 -9.61
N VAL A 49 -9.22 -13.96 -9.80
CA VAL A 49 -8.25 -14.22 -8.72
C VAL A 49 -7.85 -12.88 -8.14
N VAL A 50 -8.13 -12.69 -6.86
CA VAL A 50 -7.89 -11.41 -6.14
C VAL A 50 -6.44 -11.31 -5.66
N GLU A 51 -5.83 -12.45 -5.31
CA GLU A 51 -4.45 -12.49 -4.83
C GLU A 51 -3.52 -11.94 -5.89
N GLU A 52 -2.64 -11.04 -5.48
CA GLU A 52 -1.68 -10.31 -6.33
C GLU A 52 -2.31 -9.39 -7.40
N ALA A 53 -3.63 -9.29 -7.47
CA ALA A 53 -4.29 -8.43 -8.46
C ALA A 53 -3.93 -6.95 -8.23
N THR A 54 -3.62 -6.27 -9.31
CA THR A 54 -3.40 -4.82 -9.36
C THR A 54 -4.71 -4.03 -9.33
N ILE A 55 -4.65 -2.75 -8.98
CA ILE A 55 -5.81 -1.85 -9.06
C ILE A 55 -6.42 -1.86 -10.46
N ALA A 56 -5.58 -1.84 -11.50
CA ALA A 56 -6.04 -1.85 -12.89
C ALA A 56 -6.79 -3.15 -13.24
N GLU A 57 -6.29 -4.31 -12.82
CA GLU A 57 -6.94 -5.60 -13.03
C GLU A 57 -8.25 -5.74 -12.23
N ILE A 58 -8.27 -5.21 -11.00
CA ILE A 58 -9.49 -5.17 -10.19
C ILE A 58 -10.56 -4.30 -10.88
N HIS A 59 -10.21 -3.11 -11.34
CA HIS A 59 -11.15 -2.23 -12.05
C HIS A 59 -11.63 -2.87 -13.37
N ALA A 60 -10.75 -3.47 -14.15
CA ALA A 60 -11.16 -4.21 -15.36
C ALA A 60 -12.11 -5.38 -15.03
N ALA A 61 -11.86 -6.08 -13.93
CA ALA A 61 -12.74 -7.16 -13.45
C ALA A 61 -14.11 -6.63 -12.97
N MET A 62 -14.17 -5.42 -12.37
CA MET A 62 -15.42 -4.76 -12.01
C MET A 62 -16.22 -4.36 -13.25
N GLU A 63 -15.58 -3.75 -14.25
CA GLU A 63 -16.22 -3.40 -15.54
C GLU A 63 -16.78 -4.63 -16.27
N GLU A 64 -16.08 -5.75 -16.19
CA GLU A 64 -16.51 -7.03 -16.75
C GLU A 64 -17.55 -7.77 -15.89
N GLY A 65 -17.88 -7.25 -14.70
CA GLY A 65 -18.81 -7.88 -13.77
C GLY A 65 -18.30 -9.19 -13.14
N ARG A 66 -16.97 -9.39 -13.11
CA ARG A 66 -16.32 -10.58 -12.52
C ARG A 66 -16.11 -10.47 -11.00
N ILE A 67 -16.08 -9.23 -10.50
CA ILE A 67 -16.03 -8.91 -9.07
C ILE A 67 -16.79 -7.61 -8.81
N THR A 68 -17.25 -7.42 -7.58
CA THR A 68 -17.82 -6.16 -7.07
C THR A 68 -16.93 -5.65 -5.94
N ALA A 69 -17.10 -4.39 -5.54
CA ALA A 69 -16.41 -3.86 -4.36
C ALA A 69 -16.79 -4.65 -3.10
N GLU A 70 -18.07 -5.03 -2.95
CA GLU A 70 -18.51 -5.90 -1.84
C GLU A 70 -17.83 -7.27 -1.89
N GLY A 71 -17.72 -7.89 -3.07
CA GLY A 71 -17.05 -9.18 -3.25
C GLY A 71 -15.56 -9.10 -2.90
N LEU A 72 -14.90 -8.02 -3.30
CA LEU A 72 -13.49 -7.78 -2.99
C LEU A 72 -13.25 -7.57 -1.48
N VAL A 73 -14.08 -6.76 -0.83
CA VAL A 73 -13.99 -6.55 0.63
C VAL A 73 -14.24 -7.85 1.39
N ARG A 74 -15.25 -8.66 1.01
CA ARG A 74 -15.48 -9.98 1.62
C ARG A 74 -14.27 -10.89 1.51
N HIS A 75 -13.69 -10.98 0.32
CA HIS A 75 -12.49 -11.78 0.11
C HIS A 75 -11.36 -11.39 1.07
N TYR A 76 -11.09 -10.09 1.24
CA TYR A 76 -10.05 -9.65 2.17
C TYR A 76 -10.44 -9.87 3.64
N LEU A 77 -11.70 -9.71 4.03
CA LEU A 77 -12.15 -10.01 5.39
C LEU A 77 -11.99 -11.50 5.74
N ASP A 78 -12.34 -12.40 4.81
CA ASP A 78 -12.14 -13.85 4.99
C ASP A 78 -10.65 -14.19 5.14
N ARG A 79 -9.77 -13.50 4.38
CA ARG A 79 -8.31 -13.68 4.50
C ARG A 79 -7.77 -13.12 5.81
N ILE A 80 -8.27 -11.97 6.27
CA ILE A 80 -7.89 -11.39 7.57
C ILE A 80 -8.20 -12.37 8.69
N GLU A 81 -9.39 -12.98 8.69
CA GLU A 81 -9.73 -13.98 9.69
C GLU A 81 -8.79 -15.19 9.63
N ALA A 82 -8.56 -15.74 8.43
CA ALA A 82 -7.79 -16.96 8.24
C ALA A 82 -6.29 -16.80 8.49
N TYR A 83 -5.70 -15.62 8.26
CA TYR A 83 -4.23 -15.45 8.25
C TYR A 83 -3.72 -14.40 9.23
N ASP A 84 -4.54 -13.39 9.57
CA ASP A 84 -4.12 -12.35 10.51
C ASP A 84 -4.52 -12.70 11.94
N ARG A 85 -5.74 -13.21 12.13
CA ARG A 85 -6.29 -13.57 13.45
C ARG A 85 -6.02 -15.02 13.81
N GLU A 86 -6.22 -15.91 12.87
CA GLU A 86 -6.01 -17.34 13.00
C GLU A 86 -4.79 -17.80 12.19
N GLY A 87 -4.61 -19.13 12.06
CA GLY A 87 -3.55 -19.73 11.27
C GLY A 87 -2.16 -19.22 11.66
N PRO A 88 -1.41 -18.57 10.73
CA PRO A 88 -0.07 -18.06 11.01
C PRO A 88 -0.06 -16.88 11.98
N SER A 89 -1.21 -16.30 12.27
CA SER A 89 -1.39 -15.14 13.16
C SER A 89 -0.40 -14.02 12.85
N ILE A 90 -0.51 -13.46 11.63
CA ILE A 90 0.42 -12.41 11.13
C ILE A 90 0.38 -11.19 12.04
N ASN A 91 -0.78 -10.89 12.66
CA ASN A 91 -0.96 -9.79 13.60
C ASN A 91 -0.62 -8.43 12.98
N ALA A 92 -0.95 -8.29 11.71
CA ALA A 92 -0.69 -7.06 10.95
C ALA A 92 -1.67 -5.93 11.28
N LEU A 93 -2.87 -6.25 11.82
CA LEU A 93 -3.98 -5.32 11.95
C LEU A 93 -4.40 -5.13 13.41
N ILE A 94 -4.59 -3.89 13.84
CA ILE A 94 -5.15 -3.52 15.15
C ILE A 94 -6.68 -3.53 15.07
N THR A 95 -7.26 -2.78 14.12
CA THR A 95 -8.70 -2.61 13.99
C THR A 95 -9.14 -2.90 12.56
N VAL A 96 -10.14 -3.75 12.40
CA VAL A 96 -10.82 -3.99 11.12
C VAL A 96 -12.06 -3.10 11.06
N ASN A 97 -12.33 -2.50 9.90
CA ASN A 97 -13.48 -1.61 9.70
C ASN A 97 -14.77 -2.41 9.48
N GLU A 98 -15.64 -2.43 10.47
CA GLU A 98 -16.94 -3.08 10.38
C GLU A 98 -17.86 -2.43 9.32
N GLY A 99 -17.67 -1.14 9.03
CA GLY A 99 -18.40 -0.39 8.00
C GLY A 99 -17.92 -0.63 6.57
N ALA A 100 -16.80 -1.33 6.36
CA ALA A 100 -16.21 -1.50 5.03
C ALA A 100 -17.16 -2.18 4.01
N LEU A 101 -17.93 -3.18 4.43
CA LEU A 101 -18.91 -3.86 3.57
C LEU A 101 -20.06 -2.95 3.16
N GLU A 102 -20.56 -2.12 4.05
CA GLU A 102 -21.63 -1.17 3.69
C GLU A 102 -21.11 -0.12 2.71
N ARG A 103 -19.91 0.40 2.97
CA ARG A 103 -19.26 1.33 2.03
C ARG A 103 -19.04 0.70 0.65
N ALA A 104 -18.64 -0.57 0.60
CA ALA A 104 -18.48 -1.30 -0.66
C ALA A 104 -19.80 -1.40 -1.45
N ARG A 105 -20.90 -1.73 -0.75
CA ARG A 105 -22.24 -1.78 -1.38
C ARG A 105 -22.70 -0.41 -1.91
N GLU A 106 -22.39 0.67 -1.21
CA GLU A 106 -22.67 2.03 -1.70
C GLU A 106 -21.92 2.30 -3.01
N LEU A 107 -20.63 1.94 -3.06
CA LEU A 107 -19.82 2.10 -4.26
C LEU A 107 -20.31 1.22 -5.41
N ASP A 108 -20.72 -0.03 -5.16
CA ASP A 108 -21.33 -0.89 -6.17
C ASP A 108 -22.62 -0.28 -6.74
N ARG A 109 -23.46 0.32 -5.90
CA ARG A 109 -24.67 1.06 -6.36
C ARG A 109 -24.27 2.26 -7.22
N SER A 110 -23.32 3.06 -6.76
CA SER A 110 -22.81 4.22 -7.52
C SER A 110 -22.21 3.81 -8.87
N PHE A 111 -21.45 2.72 -8.87
CA PHE A 111 -20.87 2.17 -10.12
C PHE A 111 -21.94 1.76 -11.13
N ALA A 112 -23.00 1.11 -10.66
CA ALA A 112 -24.11 0.71 -11.52
C ALA A 112 -24.90 1.90 -12.09
N GLU A 113 -24.93 3.04 -11.38
CA GLU A 113 -25.62 4.25 -11.81
C GLU A 113 -24.79 5.16 -12.72
N SER A 114 -23.50 5.30 -12.43
CA SER A 114 -22.66 6.35 -13.04
C SER A 114 -21.22 5.94 -13.37
N GLY A 115 -20.84 4.68 -13.16
CA GLY A 115 -19.47 4.21 -13.31
C GLY A 115 -18.58 4.52 -12.09
N PHE A 116 -17.28 4.47 -12.28
CA PHE A 116 -16.31 4.74 -11.21
C PHE A 116 -16.43 6.15 -10.66
N THR A 117 -16.42 6.31 -9.34
CA THR A 117 -16.45 7.60 -8.65
C THR A 117 -15.09 8.28 -8.59
N GLY A 118 -14.01 7.53 -8.81
CA GLY A 118 -12.64 8.03 -8.78
C GLY A 118 -11.61 6.95 -9.07
N PRO A 119 -10.32 7.29 -9.11
CA PRO A 119 -9.24 6.39 -9.52
C PRO A 119 -8.96 5.21 -8.56
N LEU A 120 -9.52 5.24 -7.38
CA LEU A 120 -9.43 4.18 -6.38
C LEU A 120 -10.79 3.61 -5.98
N HIS A 121 -11.80 3.76 -6.86
CA HIS A 121 -13.14 3.28 -6.60
C HIS A 121 -13.17 1.81 -6.19
N GLY A 122 -13.73 1.54 -5.01
CA GLY A 122 -13.91 0.19 -4.49
C GLY A 122 -12.61 -0.51 -4.03
N ILE A 123 -11.48 0.18 -4.00
CA ILE A 123 -10.18 -0.40 -3.62
C ILE A 123 -10.01 -0.39 -2.10
N PRO A 124 -9.86 -1.56 -1.44
CA PRO A 124 -9.60 -1.66 -0.01
C PRO A 124 -8.16 -1.28 0.34
N VAL A 125 -8.02 -0.32 1.26
CA VAL A 125 -6.74 0.25 1.69
C VAL A 125 -6.48 -0.07 3.15
N ILE A 126 -5.25 -0.47 3.48
CA ILE A 126 -4.75 -0.66 4.84
C ILE A 126 -4.05 0.63 5.28
N VAL A 127 -4.49 1.21 6.38
CA VAL A 127 -3.98 2.50 6.87
C VAL A 127 -3.21 2.29 8.17
N LYS A 128 -1.94 2.71 8.23
CA LYS A 128 -1.14 2.64 9.47
C LYS A 128 -1.86 3.36 10.61
N ASP A 129 -1.84 2.79 11.80
CA ASP A 129 -2.65 3.25 12.93
C ASP A 129 -2.14 4.54 13.60
N ASN A 130 -1.34 5.32 12.92
CA ASN A 130 -1.00 6.69 13.26
C ASN A 130 -1.61 7.73 12.31
N TYR A 131 -2.48 7.31 11.38
CA TYR A 131 -3.31 8.21 10.57
C TYR A 131 -4.70 8.32 11.18
N ASP A 132 -5.20 9.52 11.33
CA ASP A 132 -6.54 9.78 11.80
C ASP A 132 -7.58 9.26 10.81
N THR A 133 -8.61 8.67 11.38
CA THR A 133 -9.77 8.13 10.68
C THR A 133 -11.01 8.45 11.51
N ARG A 134 -11.91 9.26 10.97
CA ARG A 134 -13.11 9.78 11.68
C ARG A 134 -14.09 8.70 12.18
N ASP A 135 -13.94 7.49 11.69
CA ASP A 135 -14.83 6.35 11.94
C ASP A 135 -14.15 5.16 12.64
N LEU A 136 -12.84 5.22 12.83
CA LEU A 136 -12.07 4.17 13.50
C LEU A 136 -11.11 4.77 14.53
N PRO A 137 -10.78 4.04 15.59
CA PRO A 137 -9.76 4.49 16.53
C PRO A 137 -8.41 4.71 15.87
N THR A 138 -7.69 5.74 16.33
CA THR A 138 -6.28 5.99 16.00
C THR A 138 -5.48 5.91 17.30
N THR A 139 -4.72 4.82 17.47
CA THR A 139 -4.04 4.54 18.74
C THR A 139 -2.56 4.88 18.73
N ASN A 140 -1.96 5.09 17.55
CA ASN A 140 -0.51 5.22 17.39
C ASN A 140 0.29 4.08 18.07
N GLY A 141 -0.36 2.91 18.20
CA GLY A 141 0.18 1.74 18.90
C GLY A 141 0.16 1.83 20.41
N ILE A 142 -0.48 2.85 21.01
CA ILE A 142 -0.41 3.16 22.45
C ILE A 142 -1.70 2.74 23.14
N LEU A 143 -1.59 1.96 24.21
CA LEU A 143 -2.75 1.52 24.98
C LEU A 143 -3.57 2.70 25.56
N ALA A 144 -2.92 3.80 25.90
CA ALA A 144 -3.58 5.00 26.43
C ALA A 144 -4.56 5.65 25.43
N LEU A 145 -4.34 5.46 24.12
CA LEU A 145 -5.24 5.95 23.05
C LEU A 145 -6.18 4.87 22.53
N LYS A 146 -6.27 3.70 23.16
CA LYS A 146 -7.19 2.64 22.78
C LYS A 146 -8.63 3.16 22.80
N GLY A 147 -9.29 3.11 21.62
CA GLY A 147 -10.66 3.60 21.45
C GLY A 147 -10.78 5.11 21.21
N SER A 148 -9.68 5.84 21.11
CA SER A 148 -9.70 7.26 20.71
C SER A 148 -10.04 7.37 19.22
N VAL A 149 -11.20 7.93 18.89
CA VAL A 149 -11.65 8.19 17.52
C VAL A 149 -11.47 9.68 17.24
N PRO A 150 -10.63 10.04 16.24
CA PRO A 150 -10.42 11.43 15.84
C PRO A 150 -11.71 12.08 15.30
N PRO A 151 -11.84 13.43 15.36
CA PRO A 151 -13.02 14.11 14.85
C PRO A 151 -13.13 14.07 13.32
N ASP A 152 -12.03 13.94 12.62
CA ASP A 152 -11.94 13.93 11.15
C ASP A 152 -10.89 12.96 10.63
N ASP A 153 -10.79 12.86 9.31
CA ASP A 153 -9.78 12.05 8.63
C ASP A 153 -8.49 12.86 8.45
N ALA A 154 -7.34 12.21 8.59
CA ALA A 154 -6.09 12.77 8.08
C ALA A 154 -6.22 13.16 6.60
N PHE A 155 -5.55 14.24 6.18
CA PHE A 155 -5.61 14.74 4.79
C PHE A 155 -5.47 13.62 3.75
N GLN A 156 -4.48 12.74 3.90
CA GLN A 156 -4.25 11.64 2.97
C GLN A 156 -5.41 10.63 2.96
N VAL A 157 -6.02 10.36 4.12
CA VAL A 157 -7.17 9.45 4.24
C VAL A 157 -8.41 10.06 3.60
N ALA A 158 -8.66 11.35 3.83
CA ALA A 158 -9.75 12.07 3.18
C ALA A 158 -9.65 12.00 1.66
N ARG A 159 -8.46 12.24 1.11
CA ARG A 159 -8.18 12.14 -0.33
C ARG A 159 -8.41 10.74 -0.89
N LEU A 160 -8.01 9.69 -0.15
CA LEU A 160 -8.29 8.31 -0.55
C LEU A 160 -9.80 8.04 -0.61
N ARG A 161 -10.56 8.47 0.40
CA ARG A 161 -12.02 8.28 0.41
C ARG A 161 -12.71 9.06 -0.71
N GLU A 162 -12.26 10.29 -1.00
CA GLU A 162 -12.74 11.08 -2.13
C GLU A 162 -12.49 10.40 -3.47
N ALA A 163 -11.35 9.72 -3.61
CA ALA A 163 -11.00 8.91 -4.77
C ALA A 163 -11.77 7.58 -4.88
N GLY A 164 -12.66 7.28 -3.91
CA GLY A 164 -13.48 6.09 -3.88
C GLY A 164 -12.86 4.89 -3.18
N ALA A 165 -11.74 5.05 -2.49
CA ALA A 165 -11.13 3.96 -1.71
C ALA A 165 -11.96 3.61 -0.46
N ILE A 166 -11.77 2.38 0.02
CA ILE A 166 -12.38 1.85 1.23
C ILE A 166 -11.30 1.67 2.29
N VAL A 167 -11.34 2.40 3.39
CA VAL A 167 -10.47 2.12 4.54
C VAL A 167 -10.91 0.79 5.13
N LEU A 168 -10.13 -0.26 4.91
CA LEU A 168 -10.46 -1.62 5.32
C LEU A 168 -10.05 -1.91 6.76
N ALA A 169 -8.86 -1.42 7.16
CA ALA A 169 -8.33 -1.68 8.49
C ALA A 169 -7.25 -0.66 8.89
N LYS A 170 -7.03 -0.56 10.21
CA LYS A 170 -5.91 0.14 10.83
C LYS A 170 -4.80 -0.87 11.10
N ALA A 171 -3.62 -0.62 10.56
CA ALA A 171 -2.48 -1.52 10.64
C ALA A 171 -1.64 -1.30 11.90
N ASN A 172 -1.14 -2.40 12.45
CA ASN A 172 -0.20 -2.38 13.55
C ASN A 172 1.11 -1.67 13.18
N LEU A 173 1.79 -1.13 14.19
CA LEU A 173 3.00 -0.34 14.02
C LEU A 173 3.92 -0.50 15.24
N ALA A 174 5.16 -0.04 15.11
CA ALA A 174 5.97 0.21 16.29
C ALA A 174 5.35 1.38 17.07
N GLU A 175 5.17 1.20 18.36
CA GLU A 175 4.61 2.20 19.28
C GLU A 175 5.26 3.58 19.08
N PHE A 176 4.44 4.63 18.96
CA PHE A 176 4.87 6.00 18.58
C PHE A 176 5.70 6.08 17.30
N ALA A 177 5.67 5.09 16.43
CA ALA A 177 6.50 4.97 15.24
C ALA A 177 8.03 5.00 15.51
N THR A 178 8.49 4.64 16.71
CA THR A 178 9.88 4.83 17.16
C THR A 178 10.86 3.75 16.70
N SER A 179 10.45 2.50 16.54
CA SER A 179 11.35 1.41 16.15
C SER A 179 11.48 1.26 14.63
N ARG A 180 12.70 1.01 14.17
CA ARG A 180 13.01 0.62 12.78
C ARG A 180 13.16 -0.89 12.62
N ALA A 181 13.43 -1.59 13.69
CA ALA A 181 13.76 -3.02 13.66
C ALA A 181 12.52 -3.92 13.61
N TYR A 182 11.44 -3.52 14.29
CA TYR A 182 10.22 -4.33 14.41
C TYR A 182 8.99 -3.46 14.62
N SER A 183 7.81 -4.05 14.44
CA SER A 183 6.52 -3.41 14.73
C SER A 183 5.87 -4.10 15.91
N VAL A 184 5.99 -3.46 17.07
CA VAL A 184 5.39 -3.87 18.34
C VAL A 184 4.64 -2.69 18.93
N SER A 185 3.40 -2.92 19.34
CA SER A 185 2.54 -1.94 20.00
C SER A 185 2.11 -2.47 21.38
N SER A 186 1.71 -1.58 22.29
CA SER A 186 1.02 -1.98 23.51
C SER A 186 -0.44 -2.34 23.31
N VAL A 187 -1.02 -2.00 22.15
CA VAL A 187 -2.36 -2.41 21.75
C VAL A 187 -2.32 -3.80 21.10
N PRO A 188 -3.19 -4.76 21.49
CA PRO A 188 -3.28 -6.04 20.79
C PRO A 188 -3.56 -5.86 19.27
N PRO A 189 -2.96 -6.73 18.46
CA PRO A 189 -2.29 -7.99 18.74
C PRO A 189 -0.81 -7.88 19.10
N ARG A 190 -0.29 -6.72 19.32
CA ARG A 190 1.05 -6.36 19.78
C ARG A 190 2.14 -6.53 18.73
N PHE A 191 2.57 -7.75 18.41
CA PHE A 191 3.73 -8.02 17.54
C PHE A 191 3.28 -8.47 16.15
N SER A 192 3.73 -7.76 15.10
CA SER A 192 3.50 -8.14 13.71
C SER A 192 4.56 -9.09 13.19
N ARG A 193 4.15 -10.13 12.48
CA ARG A 193 5.03 -11.16 11.89
C ARG A 193 5.19 -10.97 10.40
N ASN A 194 6.38 -11.35 9.90
CA ASN A 194 6.64 -11.33 8.47
C ASN A 194 5.90 -12.49 7.78
N PRO A 195 5.04 -12.24 6.77
CA PRO A 195 4.26 -13.29 6.13
C PRO A 195 5.10 -14.31 5.34
N TYR A 196 6.32 -13.95 4.93
CA TYR A 196 7.22 -14.88 4.23
C TYR A 196 7.92 -15.86 5.18
N ASP A 197 8.17 -15.44 6.42
CA ASP A 197 8.68 -16.29 7.50
C ASP A 197 8.25 -15.67 8.84
N THR A 198 7.28 -16.27 9.50
CA THR A 198 6.69 -15.76 10.75
C THR A 198 7.66 -15.70 11.92
N ARG A 199 8.86 -16.28 11.79
CA ARG A 199 9.97 -16.17 12.73
C ARG A 199 10.83 -14.90 12.50
N ARG A 200 10.59 -14.18 11.41
CA ARG A 200 11.30 -12.97 11.03
C ARG A 200 10.50 -11.72 11.37
N VAL A 201 11.22 -10.65 11.63
CA VAL A 201 10.63 -9.34 11.87
C VAL A 201 10.12 -8.71 10.58
N THR A 202 9.14 -7.82 10.73
CA THR A 202 8.58 -7.03 9.61
C THR A 202 9.41 -5.80 9.29
N ALA A 203 10.49 -5.51 10.03
CA ALA A 203 11.00 -4.16 10.24
C ALA A 203 9.92 -3.22 10.80
N GLY A 204 10.23 -1.94 10.95
CA GLY A 204 9.32 -0.95 11.52
C GLY A 204 9.59 0.46 10.96
N SER A 205 8.70 1.32 11.28
CA SER A 205 7.53 1.25 12.15
C SER A 205 6.23 0.87 11.42
N SER A 206 6.17 0.84 10.07
CA SER A 206 4.97 0.48 9.28
C SER A 206 4.93 -1.02 8.95
N GLY A 207 5.43 -1.88 9.85
CA GLY A 207 5.54 -3.32 9.57
C GLY A 207 4.20 -4.03 9.44
N GLY A 208 3.18 -3.60 10.18
CA GLY A 208 1.83 -4.13 10.03
C GLY A 208 1.23 -3.79 8.66
N THR A 209 1.38 -2.54 8.18
CA THR A 209 0.92 -2.16 6.84
C THR A 209 1.58 -3.02 5.76
N ALA A 210 2.92 -3.19 5.85
CA ALA A 210 3.66 -4.01 4.90
C ALA A 210 3.22 -5.48 4.96
N ALA A 211 3.09 -6.05 6.17
CA ALA A 211 2.67 -7.44 6.35
C ALA A 211 1.26 -7.69 5.79
N ALA A 212 0.33 -6.76 6.02
CA ALA A 212 -1.03 -6.86 5.50
C ALA A 212 -1.06 -6.84 3.96
N VAL A 213 -0.33 -5.91 3.32
CA VAL A 213 -0.28 -5.82 1.85
C VAL A 213 0.42 -7.04 1.25
N ALA A 214 1.55 -7.47 1.82
CA ALA A 214 2.30 -8.64 1.35
C ALA A 214 1.51 -9.96 1.51
N ALA A 215 0.70 -10.08 2.57
CA ALA A 215 -0.16 -11.24 2.80
C ALA A 215 -1.48 -11.20 2.04
N ASN A 216 -1.70 -10.20 1.16
CA ASN A 216 -2.98 -10.00 0.49
C ASN A 216 -4.17 -9.89 1.48
N LEU A 217 -4.04 -9.04 2.51
CA LEU A 217 -5.11 -8.67 3.43
C LEU A 217 -5.75 -7.33 3.03
N GLY A 218 -5.24 -6.71 1.98
CA GLY A 218 -5.71 -5.49 1.35
C GLY A 218 -4.96 -5.25 0.05
N THR A 219 -5.46 -4.36 -0.81
CA THR A 219 -4.85 -4.11 -2.12
C THR A 219 -3.57 -3.29 -2.00
N VAL A 220 -3.62 -2.21 -1.26
CA VAL A 220 -2.53 -1.25 -1.02
C VAL A 220 -2.57 -0.73 0.41
N GLY A 221 -1.53 -0.02 0.83
CA GLY A 221 -1.50 0.55 2.17
C GLY A 221 -0.82 1.92 2.25
N LEU A 222 -1.05 2.63 3.37
CA LEU A 222 -0.34 3.82 3.77
C LEU A 222 0.57 3.55 4.96
N GLY A 223 1.80 4.03 4.87
CA GLY A 223 2.78 4.05 5.95
C GLY A 223 3.32 5.45 6.21
N THR A 224 4.09 5.61 7.28
CA THR A 224 4.86 6.83 7.58
C THR A 224 6.34 6.53 7.68
N ASP A 225 7.19 7.47 7.28
CA ASP A 225 8.65 7.31 7.28
C ASP A 225 9.34 8.56 7.83
N THR A 226 9.95 8.43 9.01
CA THR A 226 10.80 9.43 9.64
C THR A 226 12.28 9.16 9.32
N GLY A 227 12.68 7.89 9.29
CA GLY A 227 14.06 7.46 9.06
C GLY A 227 14.21 6.24 8.15
N SER A 228 13.22 5.34 8.10
CA SER A 228 13.17 4.17 7.22
C SER A 228 11.80 3.47 7.26
N SER A 229 10.83 4.05 7.95
CA SER A 229 9.64 3.32 8.42
C SER A 229 8.59 3.00 7.33
N ILE A 230 8.78 3.39 6.08
CA ILE A 230 8.12 2.84 4.88
C ILE A 230 9.07 1.89 4.17
N ARG A 231 10.28 2.38 3.86
CA ARG A 231 11.26 1.70 3.00
C ARG A 231 11.77 0.40 3.61
N GLY A 232 12.08 0.39 4.92
CA GLY A 232 12.53 -0.81 5.63
C GLY A 232 11.48 -1.92 5.61
N PRO A 233 10.24 -1.69 6.12
CA PRO A 233 9.18 -2.68 6.04
C PRO A 233 8.85 -3.13 4.60
N ALA A 234 8.86 -2.24 3.62
CA ALA A 234 8.64 -2.59 2.22
C ALA A 234 9.74 -3.53 1.70
N ALA A 235 11.02 -3.22 1.98
CA ALA A 235 12.14 -4.07 1.58
C ALA A 235 12.12 -5.44 2.24
N HIS A 236 11.74 -5.54 3.53
CA HIS A 236 11.64 -6.81 4.25
C HIS A 236 10.50 -7.71 3.76
N GLN A 237 9.55 -7.17 2.99
CA GLN A 237 8.33 -7.86 2.60
C GLN A 237 8.04 -7.75 1.09
N ALA A 238 9.10 -7.54 0.28
CA ALA A 238 9.08 -7.55 -1.18
C ALA A 238 8.03 -6.57 -1.77
N LEU A 239 7.87 -5.39 -1.17
CA LEU A 239 6.94 -4.36 -1.61
C LEU A 239 7.66 -3.13 -2.18
N VAL A 240 6.93 -2.35 -2.95
CA VAL A 240 7.28 -0.97 -3.31
C VAL A 240 6.81 -0.04 -2.20
N GLY A 241 7.72 0.72 -1.61
CA GLY A 241 7.41 1.71 -0.57
C GLY A 241 7.97 3.07 -0.93
N PHE A 242 7.10 4.08 -1.10
CA PHE A 242 7.52 5.44 -1.40
C PHE A 242 7.68 6.26 -0.14
N ARG A 243 8.93 6.63 0.17
CA ARG A 243 9.19 7.78 1.02
C ARG A 243 9.06 9.04 0.16
N THR A 244 7.97 9.77 0.32
CA THR A 244 7.72 11.00 -0.45
C THR A 244 8.72 12.10 -0.10
N THR A 245 8.89 13.06 -1.01
CA THR A 245 9.62 14.30 -0.71
C THR A 245 8.81 15.12 0.32
N MET A 246 9.50 15.70 1.30
CA MET A 246 8.88 16.58 2.31
C MET A 246 8.10 17.71 1.65
N GLY A 247 6.82 17.82 2.01
CA GLY A 247 5.91 18.81 1.46
C GLY A 247 5.18 18.37 0.19
N LEU A 248 5.42 17.15 -0.32
CA LEU A 248 4.66 16.62 -1.45
C LEU A 248 3.24 16.22 -1.04
N SER A 249 3.08 15.68 0.16
CA SER A 249 1.81 15.30 0.77
C SER A 249 1.74 15.84 2.21
N SER A 250 0.53 16.15 2.68
CA SER A 250 0.29 16.68 4.02
C SER A 250 0.50 15.62 5.10
N ARG A 251 0.90 16.10 6.29
CA ARG A 251 1.00 15.32 7.53
C ARG A 251 -0.14 15.66 8.49
N ASP A 252 -1.07 16.50 8.08
CA ASP A 252 -2.25 16.83 8.87
C ASP A 252 -3.03 15.56 9.20
N GLY A 253 -3.41 15.40 10.50
CA GLY A 253 -4.05 14.20 11.01
C GLY A 253 -3.13 12.97 11.06
N ILE A 254 -1.80 13.12 11.03
CA ILE A 254 -0.84 12.03 11.25
C ILE A 254 -0.15 12.26 12.59
N ALA A 255 -0.34 11.32 13.54
CA ALA A 255 0.38 11.38 14.82
C ALA A 255 1.89 11.43 14.59
N PRO A 256 2.57 12.52 15.03
CA PRO A 256 3.95 12.78 14.66
C PRO A 256 4.96 11.98 15.48
N LEU A 257 6.09 11.64 14.85
CA LEU A 257 7.31 11.27 15.57
C LEU A 257 8.32 12.44 15.52
N ASN A 258 8.53 13.03 14.34
CA ASN A 258 9.40 14.17 14.14
C ASN A 258 8.97 14.94 12.88
N LEU A 259 8.20 16.02 13.06
CA LEU A 259 7.66 16.82 11.96
C LEU A 259 8.73 17.41 11.02
N ALA A 260 10.01 17.47 11.43
CA ALA A 260 11.09 17.89 10.54
C ALA A 260 11.47 16.80 9.52
N ARG A 261 11.02 15.54 9.69
CA ARG A 261 11.39 14.40 8.86
C ARG A 261 10.24 13.49 8.46
N ASP A 262 9.10 13.58 9.17
CA ASP A 262 7.95 12.72 8.93
C ASP A 262 7.35 12.99 7.55
N VAL A 263 7.07 11.91 6.85
CA VAL A 263 6.31 11.90 5.60
C VAL A 263 5.39 10.69 5.56
N GLY A 264 4.23 10.85 4.94
CA GLY A 264 3.33 9.75 4.61
C GLY A 264 3.56 9.26 3.19
N GLY A 265 3.27 8.00 2.91
CA GLY A 265 3.40 7.47 1.56
C GLY A 265 2.86 6.07 1.37
N PRO A 266 2.67 5.65 0.10
CA PRO A 266 2.08 4.38 -0.25
C PRO A 266 3.04 3.21 -0.11
N MET A 267 2.45 2.04 0.14
CA MET A 267 3.07 0.72 0.10
C MET A 267 2.19 -0.20 -0.75
N ALA A 268 2.77 -0.83 -1.77
CA ALA A 268 2.04 -1.67 -2.72
C ALA A 268 2.92 -2.79 -3.28
N ARG A 269 2.31 -3.79 -3.92
CA ARG A 269 3.03 -4.88 -4.58
C ARG A 269 3.67 -4.45 -5.90
N THR A 270 3.09 -3.45 -6.58
CA THR A 270 3.59 -2.93 -7.85
C THR A 270 3.92 -1.45 -7.78
N VAL A 271 4.84 -0.99 -8.64
CA VAL A 271 5.16 0.44 -8.79
C VAL A 271 3.93 1.21 -9.27
N GLU A 272 3.16 0.64 -10.19
CA GLU A 272 1.97 1.29 -10.74
C GLU A 272 0.93 1.57 -9.65
N ASP A 273 0.61 0.59 -8.81
CA ASP A 273 -0.35 0.77 -7.72
C ASP A 273 0.13 1.78 -6.68
N ALA A 274 1.42 1.74 -6.33
CA ALA A 274 2.00 2.72 -5.43
C ALA A 274 1.91 4.16 -6.00
N VAL A 275 2.15 4.32 -7.30
CA VAL A 275 2.05 5.62 -7.98
C VAL A 275 0.59 6.08 -8.12
N ARG A 276 -0.38 5.17 -8.37
CA ARG A 276 -1.81 5.50 -8.36
C ARG A 276 -2.26 6.07 -7.01
N VAL A 277 -1.80 5.46 -5.92
CA VAL A 277 -2.06 5.97 -4.57
C VAL A 277 -1.35 7.30 -4.35
N LEU A 278 -0.08 7.44 -4.80
CA LEU A 278 0.68 8.68 -4.70
C LEU A 278 -0.05 9.85 -5.37
N ASP A 279 -0.54 9.67 -6.60
CA ASP A 279 -1.28 10.70 -7.34
C ASP A 279 -2.50 11.22 -6.56
N VAL A 280 -3.12 10.37 -5.76
CA VAL A 280 -4.28 10.73 -4.94
C VAL A 280 -3.89 11.50 -3.69
N ILE A 281 -2.84 11.08 -2.98
CA ILE A 281 -2.50 11.63 -1.66
C ILE A 281 -1.66 12.90 -1.69
N VAL A 282 -1.07 13.26 -2.84
CA VAL A 282 -0.27 14.48 -2.99
C VAL A 282 -1.18 15.70 -3.15
N GLY A 283 -0.76 16.83 -2.60
CA GLY A 283 -1.53 18.06 -2.73
C GLY A 283 -1.12 19.13 -1.75
N TYR A 284 -1.57 20.37 -2.03
CA TYR A 284 -1.48 21.48 -1.09
C TYR A 284 -2.54 21.31 0.00
N ASP A 285 -2.10 21.54 1.22
CA ASP A 285 -2.95 21.58 2.40
C ASP A 285 -2.59 22.81 3.23
N PRO A 286 -3.53 23.75 3.48
CA PRO A 286 -3.27 24.90 4.32
C PRO A 286 -2.99 24.53 5.79
N ALA A 287 -3.44 23.38 6.28
CA ALA A 287 -3.17 22.90 7.64
C ALA A 287 -1.71 22.44 7.81
N ASP A 288 -1.06 21.92 6.74
CA ASP A 288 0.36 21.63 6.72
C ASP A 288 1.09 22.51 5.70
N THR A 289 1.48 23.70 6.14
CA THR A 289 2.06 24.76 5.29
C THR A 289 3.33 24.33 4.53
N VAL A 290 3.99 23.27 4.94
CA VAL A 290 5.16 22.74 4.22
C VAL A 290 4.79 22.25 2.81
N THR A 291 3.53 21.91 2.58
CA THR A 291 3.02 21.44 1.28
C THR A 291 3.01 22.53 0.21
N ALA A 292 3.03 23.80 0.59
CA ALA A 292 3.18 24.92 -0.35
C ALA A 292 4.50 24.85 -1.16
N ARG A 293 5.53 24.16 -0.64
CA ARG A 293 6.81 24.02 -1.34
C ARG A 293 6.72 23.24 -2.65
N ALA A 294 5.72 22.37 -2.77
CA ALA A 294 5.52 21.54 -3.95
C ALA A 294 4.60 22.16 -5.00
N GLU A 295 3.95 23.30 -4.69
CA GLU A 295 3.08 23.96 -5.66
C GLU A 295 3.85 24.41 -6.90
N GLY A 296 3.28 24.18 -8.08
CA GLY A 296 3.90 24.50 -9.37
C GLY A 296 5.05 23.58 -9.79
N SER A 297 5.51 22.65 -8.95
CA SER A 297 6.58 21.70 -9.29
C SER A 297 6.09 20.24 -9.41
N ARG A 298 4.85 19.96 -9.03
CA ARG A 298 4.23 18.64 -9.18
C ARG A 298 3.76 18.42 -10.61
N PRO A 299 3.98 17.24 -11.22
CA PRO A 299 3.33 16.88 -12.47
C PRO A 299 1.81 16.74 -12.25
N GLU A 300 1.04 16.77 -13.33
CA GLU A 300 -0.39 16.47 -13.29
C GLU A 300 -0.65 15.03 -12.81
N SER A 301 0.17 14.08 -13.25
CA SER A 301 0.16 12.70 -12.78
C SER A 301 1.55 12.08 -12.85
N TYR A 302 1.94 11.36 -11.80
CA TYR A 302 3.18 10.58 -11.77
C TYR A 302 3.08 9.31 -12.63
N LEU A 303 1.87 8.79 -12.90
CA LEU A 303 1.67 7.66 -13.82
C LEU A 303 2.19 7.93 -15.22
N ALA A 304 2.14 9.18 -15.68
CA ALA A 304 2.69 9.58 -16.99
C ALA A 304 4.20 9.34 -17.15
N HIS A 305 4.90 9.14 -16.02
CA HIS A 305 6.34 8.87 -15.98
C HIS A 305 6.68 7.37 -15.90
N LEU A 306 5.69 6.49 -15.82
CA LEU A 306 5.87 5.04 -15.89
C LEU A 306 5.98 4.60 -17.36
N VAL A 307 7.19 4.65 -17.88
CA VAL A 307 7.49 4.29 -19.28
C VAL A 307 8.46 3.12 -19.31
N ALA A 308 8.24 2.19 -20.24
CA ALA A 308 9.01 0.94 -20.31
C ALA A 308 10.52 1.17 -20.55
N ASP A 309 10.88 2.23 -21.24
CA ASP A 309 12.26 2.62 -21.58
C ASP A 309 12.81 3.73 -20.68
N GLY A 310 12.21 3.94 -19.52
CA GLY A 310 12.53 5.02 -18.59
C GLY A 310 14.01 5.07 -18.12
N LEU A 311 14.71 3.94 -18.18
CA LEU A 311 16.14 3.83 -17.85
C LEU A 311 17.07 4.12 -19.03
N ALA A 312 16.56 4.12 -20.28
CA ALA A 312 17.38 4.32 -21.47
C ALA A 312 18.11 5.67 -21.43
N GLY A 313 19.43 5.62 -21.56
CA GLY A 313 20.30 6.79 -21.51
C GLY A 313 20.41 7.49 -20.15
N ARG A 314 19.87 6.92 -19.08
CA ARG A 314 20.00 7.44 -17.72
C ARG A 314 21.35 7.04 -17.11
N ARG A 315 21.88 7.90 -16.25
CA ARG A 315 23.07 7.61 -15.45
C ARG A 315 22.65 7.30 -14.01
N ILE A 316 23.00 6.13 -13.53
CA ILE A 316 22.66 5.65 -12.17
C ILE A 316 23.93 5.60 -11.34
N GLY A 317 24.00 6.43 -10.31
CA GLY A 317 25.13 6.44 -9.36
C GLY A 317 24.92 5.38 -8.27
N VAL A 318 25.97 4.61 -7.96
CA VAL A 318 25.96 3.54 -6.97
C VAL A 318 26.75 3.95 -5.75
N LEU A 319 26.10 4.03 -4.59
CA LEU A 319 26.71 4.35 -3.29
C LEU A 319 27.15 3.05 -2.60
N ARG A 320 28.25 2.44 -3.08
CA ARG A 320 28.77 1.13 -2.63
C ARG A 320 28.95 1.06 -1.11
N ARG A 321 29.37 2.15 -0.47
CA ARG A 321 29.56 2.24 0.98
C ARG A 321 28.35 1.86 1.85
N PHE A 322 27.17 1.75 1.27
CA PHE A 322 25.98 1.34 2.02
C PHE A 322 25.70 -0.17 1.98
N PHE A 323 26.40 -0.93 1.16
CA PHE A 323 26.22 -2.38 1.05
C PHE A 323 27.53 -3.15 0.85
N GLU A 324 28.65 -2.48 0.57
CA GLU A 324 30.00 -3.04 0.66
C GLU A 324 30.67 -2.51 1.92
N LEU A 325 30.35 -3.12 3.05
CA LEU A 325 31.03 -2.82 4.29
C LEU A 325 32.41 -3.49 4.24
N PRO A 326 33.50 -2.82 4.71
CA PRO A 326 34.82 -3.44 4.79
C PRO A 326 34.71 -4.77 5.55
N ASP A 327 35.52 -5.74 5.12
CA ASP A 327 35.60 -7.04 5.78
C ASP A 327 35.87 -6.84 7.27
N ALA A 328 34.85 -7.06 8.11
CA ALA A 328 35.08 -7.24 9.53
C ALA A 328 35.78 -8.60 9.66
N GLU A 329 36.89 -8.63 10.39
CA GLU A 329 37.57 -9.88 10.72
C GLU A 329 36.54 -10.88 11.28
N GLU A 330 36.61 -12.13 10.76
CA GLU A 330 35.71 -13.21 11.12
C GLU A 330 35.91 -13.61 12.57
N ASP A 331 35.29 -12.96 13.55
CA ASP A 331 35.09 -13.54 14.90
C ASP A 331 34.21 -12.65 15.76
N GLY A 332 32.90 -12.83 15.66
CA GLY A 332 31.93 -12.31 16.61
C GLY A 332 30.69 -13.20 16.64
N PRO A 333 30.07 -13.47 17.81
CA PRO A 333 28.88 -14.28 17.88
C PRO A 333 27.75 -13.59 17.10
N GLN A 334 27.16 -14.32 16.16
CA GLN A 334 25.93 -13.91 15.46
C GLN A 334 24.86 -13.56 16.51
N PRO A 335 24.12 -12.45 16.39
CA PRO A 335 23.01 -12.19 17.26
C PRO A 335 22.04 -13.37 17.16
N SER A 336 21.74 -13.98 18.29
CA SER A 336 20.73 -15.03 18.38
C SER A 336 19.43 -14.55 17.75
N PRO A 337 18.66 -15.42 17.08
CA PRO A 337 17.31 -15.11 16.64
C PRO A 337 16.56 -14.51 17.84
N VAL A 338 15.93 -13.37 17.63
CA VAL A 338 15.02 -12.82 18.65
C VAL A 338 13.96 -13.89 18.87
N ASP A 339 13.93 -14.50 20.05
CA ASP A 339 12.85 -15.41 20.41
C ASP A 339 11.55 -14.64 20.33
N VAL A 340 10.77 -14.93 19.27
CA VAL A 340 9.42 -14.43 19.13
C VAL A 340 8.60 -15.13 20.22
N PRO A 341 8.02 -14.42 21.20
CA PRO A 341 7.23 -15.06 22.23
C PRO A 341 6.12 -15.90 21.61
N ASP A 342 5.98 -17.14 22.03
CA ASP A 342 4.85 -17.97 21.61
C ASP A 342 3.55 -17.29 21.99
N ALA A 343 2.58 -17.31 21.07
CA ALA A 343 1.31 -16.61 21.18
C ALA A 343 0.34 -17.20 22.21
N ASP A 344 0.79 -18.08 23.10
CA ASP A 344 -0.07 -18.91 23.93
C ASP A 344 0.00 -18.63 25.45
N ASP A 345 0.39 -17.45 25.88
CA ASP A 345 0.20 -17.07 27.28
C ASP A 345 -1.02 -16.15 27.44
N GLY A 346 -2.17 -16.73 27.19
CA GLY A 346 -3.51 -16.15 27.45
C GLY A 346 -3.86 -16.04 28.93
N ALA A 347 -2.97 -15.51 29.77
CA ALA A 347 -3.30 -15.09 31.12
C ALA A 347 -3.42 -13.57 31.17
N VAL A 348 -4.63 -13.06 30.94
CA VAL A 348 -5.00 -11.73 31.40
C VAL A 348 -5.00 -11.79 32.92
N PRO A 349 -4.13 -11.03 33.64
CA PRO A 349 -4.32 -10.88 35.08
C PRO A 349 -5.66 -10.17 35.31
N GLY A 350 -6.54 -10.83 36.06
CA GLY A 350 -7.83 -10.27 36.45
C GLY A 350 -7.68 -8.94 37.18
N ASP A 351 -8.68 -8.12 37.05
CA ASP A 351 -8.93 -6.89 37.79
C ASP A 351 -8.66 -7.10 39.28
N GLY A 352 -7.61 -6.48 39.82
CA GLY A 352 -7.39 -6.48 41.24
C GLY A 352 -5.95 -6.50 41.71
N VAL A 353 -5.09 -5.62 41.18
CA VAL A 353 -3.84 -5.31 41.89
C VAL A 353 -3.97 -3.92 42.52
N PRO A 354 -3.89 -3.77 43.86
CA PRO A 354 -3.85 -2.45 44.50
C PRO A 354 -2.60 -1.73 44.06
N VAL A 355 -2.73 -0.52 43.55
CA VAL A 355 -1.60 0.39 43.31
C VAL A 355 -1.08 0.81 44.68
N ASP A 356 0.03 0.26 45.08
CA ASP A 356 0.77 0.71 46.28
C ASP A 356 1.49 2.01 45.92
N GLU A 357 0.93 3.11 46.43
CA GLU A 357 1.47 4.46 46.30
C GLU A 357 2.70 4.64 47.16
N GLN A 358 3.79 3.99 46.90
CA GLN A 358 5.12 4.39 47.40
C GLN A 358 6.20 3.47 46.81
N ARG A 359 6.57 3.66 45.57
CA ARG A 359 7.91 3.29 45.11
C ARG A 359 8.68 4.54 44.76
N ASP A 360 9.66 4.78 45.61
CA ASP A 360 10.71 5.77 45.47
C ASP A 360 11.28 5.82 44.05
N ALA A 361 11.20 6.98 43.41
CA ALA A 361 11.72 7.23 42.08
C ALA A 361 13.26 7.32 42.05
N ARG A 362 13.97 6.31 42.60
CA ARG A 362 15.44 6.24 42.60
C ARG A 362 15.92 4.79 42.67
N ALA A 363 15.70 4.05 41.63
CA ALA A 363 16.56 2.92 41.19
C ALA A 363 16.02 2.42 39.85
N GLN A 364 16.45 3.01 38.75
CA GLN A 364 16.49 2.27 37.50
C GLN A 364 17.47 1.11 37.73
N PRO A 365 17.11 -0.14 37.39
CA PRO A 365 18.12 -1.18 37.30
C PRO A 365 19.11 -0.72 36.22
N ASP A 366 20.41 -0.90 36.48
CA ASP A 366 21.47 -0.72 35.50
C ASP A 366 21.12 -1.60 34.28
N THR A 367 20.40 -1.03 33.31
CA THR A 367 20.40 -1.55 31.94
C THR A 367 21.82 -1.30 31.44
N PRO A 368 22.53 -2.31 30.92
CA PRO A 368 23.80 -2.07 30.25
C PRO A 368 23.57 -0.92 29.26
N ASP A 369 24.43 0.10 29.31
CA ASP A 369 24.38 1.19 28.33
C ASP A 369 24.24 0.59 26.94
N GLU A 370 23.17 0.93 26.22
CA GLU A 370 23.09 0.54 24.81
C GLU A 370 24.33 1.09 24.12
N PRO A 371 25.08 0.26 23.36
CA PRO A 371 26.26 0.71 22.68
C PRO A 371 25.92 1.94 21.83
N THR A 372 26.71 2.97 21.92
CA THR A 372 26.59 4.17 21.09
C THR A 372 26.67 3.80 19.61
N GLU A 373 26.14 4.64 18.70
CA GLU A 373 26.25 4.36 17.25
C GLU A 373 27.70 4.16 16.78
N GLU A 374 28.68 4.68 17.51
CA GLU A 374 30.12 4.49 17.25
C GLU A 374 30.65 3.12 17.73
N GLU A 375 29.97 2.50 18.70
CA GLU A 375 30.33 1.18 19.25
C GLU A 375 29.59 0.01 18.57
N ARG A 376 28.61 0.31 17.71
CA ARG A 376 27.93 -0.72 16.90
C ARG A 376 28.83 -1.07 15.71
N GLU A 377 29.41 -2.26 15.72
CA GLU A 377 30.09 -2.79 14.55
C GLU A 377 29.16 -2.74 13.31
N PRO A 378 29.67 -2.34 12.15
CA PRO A 378 28.89 -2.33 10.93
C PRO A 378 28.39 -3.76 10.62
N THR A 379 27.11 -3.95 10.61
CA THR A 379 26.50 -5.25 10.28
C THR A 379 26.77 -5.55 8.81
N LYS A 380 27.48 -6.65 8.51
CA LYS A 380 27.71 -7.11 7.14
C LYS A 380 26.36 -7.30 6.43
N VAL A 381 26.26 -6.80 5.21
CA VAL A 381 25.10 -7.08 4.37
C VAL A 381 25.13 -8.54 3.96
N HIS A 382 24.00 -9.24 4.10
CA HIS A 382 23.90 -10.66 3.76
C HIS A 382 24.31 -10.91 2.30
N PRO A 383 25.13 -11.94 2.00
CA PRO A 383 25.63 -12.18 0.64
C PRO A 383 24.52 -12.31 -0.43
N GLU A 384 23.38 -12.90 -0.08
CA GLU A 384 22.24 -13.00 -0.98
C GLU A 384 21.64 -11.62 -1.32
N VAL A 385 21.64 -10.68 -0.37
CA VAL A 385 21.19 -9.29 -0.61
C VAL A 385 22.15 -8.60 -1.56
N LEU A 386 23.48 -8.76 -1.37
CA LEU A 386 24.48 -8.23 -2.31
C LEU A 386 24.29 -8.80 -3.71
N ALA A 387 24.07 -10.11 -3.82
CA ALA A 387 23.83 -10.74 -5.12
C ALA A 387 22.56 -10.22 -5.82
N LEU A 388 21.52 -9.84 -5.05
CA LEU A 388 20.31 -9.22 -5.58
C LEU A 388 20.60 -7.79 -6.08
N VAL A 389 21.38 -7.01 -5.35
CA VAL A 389 21.79 -5.65 -5.76
C VAL A 389 22.60 -5.70 -7.04
N GLU A 390 23.62 -6.58 -7.11
CA GLU A 390 24.44 -6.73 -8.32
C GLU A 390 23.60 -7.12 -9.54
N ARG A 391 22.65 -8.02 -9.36
CA ARG A 391 21.73 -8.42 -10.42
C ARG A 391 20.85 -7.25 -10.88
N ALA A 392 20.34 -6.45 -9.94
CA ALA A 392 19.56 -5.27 -10.27
C ALA A 392 20.37 -4.23 -11.07
N LEU A 393 21.67 -4.06 -10.77
CA LEU A 393 22.55 -3.18 -11.55
C LEU A 393 22.72 -3.69 -12.99
N VAL A 394 22.91 -5.00 -13.17
CA VAL A 394 22.98 -5.64 -14.49
C VAL A 394 21.67 -5.46 -15.27
N ASP A 395 20.53 -5.61 -14.62
CA ASP A 395 19.23 -5.44 -15.23
C ASP A 395 18.99 -3.97 -15.65
N MET A 396 19.47 -3.00 -14.86
CA MET A 396 19.41 -1.58 -15.22
C MET A 396 20.30 -1.26 -16.43
N GLU A 397 21.49 -1.84 -16.54
CA GLU A 397 22.36 -1.71 -17.72
C GLU A 397 21.72 -2.31 -18.97
N ALA A 398 21.12 -3.49 -18.83
CA ALA A 398 20.38 -4.16 -19.90
C ALA A 398 19.16 -3.32 -20.38
N ALA A 399 18.56 -2.56 -19.48
CA ALA A 399 17.50 -1.59 -19.77
C ALA A 399 18.00 -0.24 -20.34
N GLY A 400 19.30 -0.13 -20.61
CA GLY A 400 19.93 1.02 -21.27
C GLY A 400 20.46 2.13 -20.34
N ALA A 401 20.52 1.87 -19.04
CA ALA A 401 21.18 2.80 -18.12
C ALA A 401 22.71 2.71 -18.20
N THR A 402 23.40 3.77 -17.83
CA THR A 402 24.84 3.75 -17.57
C THR A 402 25.06 3.73 -16.06
N ILE A 403 25.65 2.66 -15.54
CA ILE A 403 26.02 2.59 -14.12
C ILE A 403 27.29 3.40 -13.87
N VAL A 404 27.23 4.33 -12.95
CA VAL A 404 28.37 5.08 -12.42
C VAL A 404 28.67 4.51 -11.06
N ASP A 405 29.62 3.58 -11.04
CA ASP A 405 29.98 2.86 -9.83
C ASP A 405 30.85 3.71 -8.89
N SER A 406 30.77 3.37 -7.61
CA SER A 406 31.57 3.99 -6.54
C SER A 406 31.39 5.52 -6.45
N VAL A 407 30.15 6.00 -6.59
CA VAL A 407 29.83 7.40 -6.32
C VAL A 407 30.01 7.69 -4.83
N ASP A 408 30.70 8.79 -4.51
CA ASP A 408 30.77 9.32 -3.16
C ASP A 408 30.02 10.65 -3.03
N ILE A 409 29.42 10.86 -1.86
CA ILE A 409 28.80 12.15 -1.50
C ILE A 409 29.73 12.83 -0.50
N PRO A 410 30.42 13.92 -0.90
CA PRO A 410 31.30 14.65 0.01
C PRO A 410 30.60 15.04 1.31
N ALA A 411 31.29 14.86 2.44
CA ALA A 411 30.80 15.20 3.77
C ALA A 411 29.52 14.44 4.22
N LEU A 412 29.17 13.31 3.59
CA LEU A 412 27.96 12.54 3.94
C LEU A 412 27.89 12.19 5.42
N ASP A 413 29.02 11.76 6.03
CA ASP A 413 29.07 11.42 7.45
C ASP A 413 28.86 12.64 8.35
N SER A 414 29.38 13.80 7.97
CA SER A 414 29.11 15.04 8.68
C SER A 414 27.65 15.47 8.56
N LEU A 415 27.04 15.29 7.39
CA LEU A 415 25.62 15.55 7.17
C LEU A 415 24.75 14.58 8.00
N ARG A 416 25.10 13.29 8.08
CA ARG A 416 24.38 12.31 8.89
C ARG A 416 24.45 12.63 10.39
N ARG A 417 25.62 13.03 10.89
CA ARG A 417 25.80 13.48 12.28
C ARG A 417 25.06 14.78 12.61
N ALA A 418 24.88 15.64 11.63
CA ALA A 418 24.12 16.90 11.79
C ALA A 418 22.60 16.71 11.85
N ILE A 419 22.08 15.51 11.59
CA ILE A 419 20.63 15.23 11.67
C ILE A 419 20.24 15.29 13.16
N PRO A 420 19.39 16.25 13.58
CA PRO A 420 18.97 16.33 14.97
C PRO A 420 18.15 15.08 15.35
N GLY A 421 18.25 14.67 16.61
CA GLY A 421 17.39 13.65 17.21
C GLY A 421 15.91 14.01 17.13
N ILE A 422 15.12 13.62 18.14
CA ILE A 422 13.66 13.91 18.20
C ILE A 422 13.40 14.94 19.33
N PRO A 423 14.02 16.14 19.29
CA PRO A 423 14.00 17.05 20.45
C PRO A 423 12.62 17.69 20.68
N ARG A 424 11.73 17.63 19.68
CA ARG A 424 10.41 18.27 19.70
C ARG A 424 9.26 17.29 19.87
N PHE A 425 9.50 15.99 20.00
CA PHE A 425 8.46 14.96 20.04
C PHE A 425 7.30 15.33 20.99
N ARG A 426 7.60 15.73 22.22
CA ARG A 426 6.58 16.08 23.20
C ARG A 426 5.67 17.21 22.71
N TRP A 427 6.25 18.31 22.22
CA TRP A 427 5.45 19.46 21.76
C TRP A 427 4.65 19.14 20.50
N ASP A 428 5.25 18.44 19.57
CA ASP A 428 4.59 18.08 18.32
C ASP A 428 3.43 17.10 18.61
N PHE A 429 3.61 16.17 19.56
CA PHE A 429 2.58 15.21 19.95
C PHE A 429 1.50 15.86 20.85
N ASP A 430 1.85 16.75 21.80
CA ASP A 430 0.89 17.51 22.58
C ASP A 430 0.02 18.40 21.65
N ALA A 431 0.61 18.99 20.61
CA ALA A 431 -0.13 19.77 19.62
C ALA A 431 -1.11 18.90 18.80
N TYR A 432 -0.70 17.71 18.39
CA TYR A 432 -1.56 16.74 17.74
C TYR A 432 -2.74 16.28 18.62
N LEU A 433 -2.50 16.04 19.92
CA LEU A 433 -3.57 15.64 20.85
C LEU A 433 -4.56 16.76 21.15
N ALA A 434 -4.24 18.01 20.80
CA ALA A 434 -5.11 19.17 21.03
C ALA A 434 -6.06 19.45 19.84
N THR A 435 -5.90 18.75 18.73
CA THR A 435 -6.80 18.83 17.54
C THR A 435 -7.91 17.82 17.64
#